data_ca975a6878b9ae9457a238598806d8ad
#
_entry.id   ca975a6878b9ae9457a238598806d8ad
#
_cell.length_a   1.000
_cell.length_b   1.000
_cell.length_c   1.000
_cell.angle_alpha   90.00
_cell.angle_beta   90.00
_cell.angle_gamma   90.00
#
_symmetry.space_group_name_H-M   'P 1'
#
loop_
_entity.id
_entity.type
_entity.pdbx_description
1 polymer ?
#
loop_
_entity_poly.entity_id
_entity_poly.type
_entity_poly.pdbx_seq_one_letter_code
_entity_poly.pdbx_strand_id
1 'polypeptide(L)'
;KGHTSPHHRLTNWFKDTFNHADGRIIVSTLPVHLHTIQEIFDAANNMHKKIVVMGKRLQNIINMAIKNGYLNIKPSILGDLSDIESANSILLVCDDRDRPYATVDKIVNGNDKFINLKPTDTVVFAEPKYDATEKIFVRIQDEIAMMGASVVTIPNTYTILHHASQEDLMIMLNLVSPKYYMPVKGEYRSMVNNANLATELGMKPENILLKQNGDVVEFIDGVLQDKFETIKVDDVLIDGKSSDDVGELVIKDREMLGENGIMLISATLDKQTKRILVGPEVTTRGFIYVKDSYDMIEEIKRIAVNIIENNTTPSYVDY
;
A
#
# COMPACT_ATOMS: atom_id res chain seq x y z
N LYS A 1 21.61 -8.65 3.96
CA LYS A 1 22.83 -8.81 4.78
C LYS A 1 22.48 -8.53 6.23
N GLY A 2 23.12 -9.22 7.17
CA GLY A 2 22.92 -9.07 8.60
C GLY A 2 21.98 -10.10 9.21
N HIS A 3 21.71 -9.92 10.49
CA HIS A 3 20.80 -10.79 11.27
C HIS A 3 19.78 -9.93 12.02
N THR A 4 18.65 -10.51 12.35
CA THR A 4 17.65 -9.84 13.18
C THR A 4 18.00 -10.03 14.65
N SER A 5 18.28 -8.93 15.36
CA SER A 5 18.59 -9.02 16.80
C SER A 5 17.33 -9.34 17.59
N PRO A 6 17.33 -10.42 18.43
CA PRO A 6 16.19 -10.74 19.29
C PRO A 6 15.97 -9.73 20.41
N HIS A 7 16.94 -8.83 20.65
CA HIS A 7 16.90 -7.81 21.69
C HIS A 7 16.71 -6.40 21.13
N HIS A 8 16.12 -6.28 19.97
CA HIS A 8 15.89 -4.99 19.34
C HIS A 8 14.79 -4.24 20.10
N ARG A 9 15.19 -3.32 20.98
CA ARG A 9 14.27 -2.51 21.79
C ARG A 9 14.33 -1.06 21.38
N LEU A 10 13.18 -0.54 21.00
CA LEU A 10 12.99 0.85 20.60
C LEU A 10 12.73 1.77 21.80
N THR A 11 12.55 1.22 23.00
CA THR A 11 12.12 1.97 24.17
C THR A 11 13.02 3.18 24.47
N ASN A 12 14.34 3.03 24.38
CA ASN A 12 15.26 4.16 24.62
C ASN A 12 15.14 5.21 23.51
N TRP A 13 15.04 4.77 22.26
CA TRP A 13 14.86 5.68 21.13
C TRP A 13 13.55 6.48 21.25
N PHE A 14 12.44 5.83 21.64
CA PHE A 14 11.18 6.53 21.91
C PHE A 14 11.30 7.51 23.08
N LYS A 15 11.97 7.12 24.18
CA LYS A 15 12.20 8.01 25.31
C LYS A 15 12.98 9.25 24.87
N ASP A 16 14.06 9.07 24.16
CA ASP A 16 14.89 10.20 23.69
C ASP A 16 14.09 11.09 22.72
N THR A 17 13.36 10.49 21.79
CA THR A 17 12.50 11.22 20.84
C THR A 17 11.42 12.01 21.57
N PHE A 18 10.73 11.39 22.52
CA PHE A 18 9.64 12.05 23.25
C PHE A 18 10.14 13.13 24.23
N ASN A 19 11.35 13.00 24.75
CA ASN A 19 11.98 14.02 25.60
C ASN A 19 12.38 15.28 24.83
N HIS A 20 12.73 15.15 23.54
CA HIS A 20 13.12 16.28 22.69
C HIS A 20 11.93 16.97 22.01
N ALA A 21 10.72 16.47 22.21
CA ALA A 21 9.52 17.06 21.61
C ALA A 21 8.98 18.18 22.51
N ASP A 22 8.88 19.38 21.95
CA ASP A 22 8.40 20.57 22.68
C ASP A 22 6.86 20.62 22.83
N GLY A 23 6.13 19.93 21.94
CA GLY A 23 4.67 19.94 21.87
C GLY A 23 4.04 18.55 21.92
N ARG A 24 2.89 18.42 21.27
CA ARG A 24 2.25 17.13 21.08
C ARG A 24 3.11 16.24 20.20
N ILE A 25 2.97 14.95 20.41
CA ILE A 25 3.66 13.94 19.60
C ILE A 25 2.60 13.15 18.84
N ILE A 26 2.74 13.03 17.52
CA ILE A 26 1.88 12.22 16.68
C ILE A 26 2.72 11.04 16.21
N VAL A 27 2.39 9.81 16.64
CA VAL A 27 3.13 8.60 16.28
C VAL A 27 2.34 7.80 15.26
N SER A 28 2.90 7.64 14.06
CA SER A 28 2.38 6.75 13.02
C SER A 28 3.04 5.37 13.14
N THR A 29 2.23 4.31 13.17
CA THR A 29 2.69 2.94 13.22
C THR A 29 1.71 2.00 12.53
N LEU A 30 2.15 0.78 12.21
CA LEU A 30 1.26 -0.24 11.68
C LEU A 30 0.51 -0.95 12.82
N PRO A 31 -0.81 -1.19 12.67
CA PRO A 31 -1.64 -1.79 13.72
C PRO A 31 -1.25 -3.23 14.07
N VAL A 32 -0.53 -3.90 13.17
CA VAL A 32 -0.04 -5.28 13.38
C VAL A 32 1.28 -5.36 14.16
N HIS A 33 1.98 -4.24 14.34
CA HIS A 33 3.24 -4.16 15.06
C HIS A 33 3.02 -4.00 16.57
N LEU A 34 2.41 -5.00 17.21
CA LEU A 34 2.07 -4.96 18.65
C LEU A 34 3.29 -4.72 19.54
N HIS A 35 4.46 -5.25 19.14
CA HIS A 35 5.70 -5.00 19.88
C HIS A 35 6.09 -3.52 19.88
N THR A 36 6.07 -2.87 18.73
CA THR A 36 6.32 -1.42 18.63
C THR A 36 5.29 -0.62 19.43
N ILE A 37 4.01 -1.01 19.35
CA ILE A 37 2.94 -0.39 20.14
C ILE A 37 3.23 -0.53 21.64
N GLN A 38 3.62 -1.71 22.13
CA GLN A 38 4.00 -1.91 23.53
C GLN A 38 5.13 -0.97 23.95
N GLU A 39 6.17 -0.85 23.13
CA GLU A 39 7.32 0.01 23.42
C GLU A 39 6.96 1.51 23.45
N ILE A 40 6.02 1.95 22.59
CA ILE A 40 5.48 3.32 22.64
C ILE A 40 4.75 3.54 23.98
N PHE A 41 3.92 2.59 24.42
CA PHE A 41 3.23 2.69 25.69
C PHE A 41 4.19 2.64 26.89
N ASP A 42 5.22 1.81 26.84
CA ASP A 42 6.25 1.73 27.88
C ASP A 42 7.05 3.04 27.98
N ALA A 43 7.42 3.64 26.87
CA ALA A 43 8.10 4.93 26.84
C ALA A 43 7.20 6.04 27.40
N ALA A 44 5.94 6.11 26.98
CA ALA A 44 4.96 7.08 27.48
C ALA A 44 4.72 6.95 28.98
N ASN A 45 4.61 5.70 29.49
CA ASN A 45 4.43 5.44 30.92
C ASN A 45 5.61 5.97 31.75
N ASN A 46 6.84 5.77 31.26
CA ASN A 46 8.04 6.24 31.98
C ASN A 46 8.13 7.77 32.03
N MET A 47 7.45 8.45 31.11
CA MET A 47 7.44 9.91 31.01
C MET A 47 6.14 10.55 31.54
N HIS A 48 5.24 9.75 32.10
CA HIS A 48 3.92 10.19 32.56
C HIS A 48 3.10 10.90 31.49
N LYS A 49 3.31 10.55 30.20
CA LYS A 49 2.52 11.04 29.07
C LYS A 49 1.31 10.15 28.84
N LYS A 50 0.19 10.74 28.42
CA LYS A 50 -0.99 9.99 28.01
C LYS A 50 -0.94 9.63 26.52
N ILE A 51 -1.48 8.48 26.17
CA ILE A 51 -1.65 8.08 24.75
C ILE A 51 -3.11 8.13 24.38
N VAL A 52 -3.43 8.94 23.39
CA VAL A 52 -4.74 9.00 22.75
C VAL A 52 -4.70 8.14 21.48
N VAL A 53 -5.44 7.04 21.50
CA VAL A 53 -5.49 6.11 20.36
C VAL A 53 -6.53 6.62 19.37
N MET A 54 -6.08 6.98 18.15
CA MET A 54 -6.94 7.54 17.13
C MET A 54 -7.49 6.47 16.18
N GLY A 55 -8.80 6.54 15.95
CA GLY A 55 -9.49 5.61 15.05
C GLY A 55 -10.00 4.31 15.71
N LYS A 56 -11.26 3.98 15.42
CA LYS A 56 -11.95 2.81 16.00
C LYS A 56 -11.23 1.48 15.72
N ARG A 57 -10.61 1.35 14.56
CA ARG A 57 -9.90 0.13 14.18
C ARG A 57 -8.70 -0.13 15.09
N LEU A 58 -7.84 0.88 15.29
CA LEU A 58 -6.67 0.76 16.17
C LEU A 58 -7.10 0.52 17.62
N GLN A 59 -8.12 1.23 18.10
CA GLN A 59 -8.70 1.01 19.42
C GLN A 59 -9.16 -0.45 19.61
N ASN A 60 -9.86 -1.01 18.62
CA ASN A 60 -10.34 -2.40 18.68
C ASN A 60 -9.16 -3.40 18.71
N ILE A 61 -8.12 -3.18 17.91
CA ILE A 61 -6.93 -4.02 17.90
C ILE A 61 -6.21 -3.97 19.26
N ILE A 62 -6.00 -2.79 19.80
CA ILE A 62 -5.35 -2.60 21.10
C ILE A 62 -6.17 -3.26 22.21
N ASN A 63 -7.49 -3.03 22.26
CA ASN A 63 -8.38 -3.64 23.25
C ASN A 63 -8.37 -5.18 23.16
N MET A 64 -8.38 -5.72 21.94
CA MET A 64 -8.28 -7.16 21.72
C MET A 64 -6.92 -7.71 22.16
N ALA A 65 -5.84 -7.00 21.85
CA ALA A 65 -4.49 -7.40 22.25
C ALA A 65 -4.32 -7.36 23.77
N ILE A 66 -4.87 -6.37 24.46
CA ILE A 66 -4.88 -6.31 25.94
C ILE A 66 -5.69 -7.48 26.50
N LYS A 67 -6.90 -7.72 25.98
CA LYS A 67 -7.77 -8.81 26.44
C LYS A 67 -7.12 -10.19 26.33
N ASN A 68 -6.31 -10.39 25.29
CA ASN A 68 -5.63 -11.67 25.04
C ASN A 68 -4.20 -11.73 25.63
N GLY A 69 -3.77 -10.72 26.38
CA GLY A 69 -2.47 -10.68 27.05
C GLY A 69 -1.28 -10.39 26.14
N TYR A 70 -1.50 -9.94 24.90
CA TYR A 70 -0.43 -9.53 23.98
C TYR A 70 0.12 -8.13 24.27
N LEU A 71 -0.70 -7.25 24.88
CA LEU A 71 -0.29 -5.94 25.33
C LEU A 71 -0.56 -5.79 26.83
N ASN A 72 0.43 -5.25 27.54
CA ASN A 72 0.32 -4.92 28.97
C ASN A 72 0.34 -3.41 29.14
N ILE A 73 -0.84 -2.79 29.15
CA ILE A 73 -1.01 -1.34 29.18
C ILE A 73 -1.72 -0.95 30.49
N LYS A 74 -1.13 0.00 31.22
CA LYS A 74 -1.78 0.56 32.40
C LYS A 74 -2.94 1.47 31.97
N PRO A 75 -4.15 1.31 32.53
CA PRO A 75 -5.30 2.15 32.15
C PRO A 75 -5.06 3.66 32.35
N SER A 76 -4.21 4.05 33.31
CA SER A 76 -3.90 5.45 33.59
C SER A 76 -3.16 6.19 32.48
N ILE A 77 -2.58 5.46 31.51
CA ILE A 77 -1.86 6.05 30.37
C ILE A 77 -2.79 6.32 29.20
N LEU A 78 -3.92 5.63 29.14
CA LEU A 78 -4.90 5.85 28.09
C LEU A 78 -5.56 7.20 28.28
N GLY A 79 -5.39 8.07 27.29
CA GLY A 79 -6.05 9.36 27.17
C GLY A 79 -7.33 9.26 26.37
N ASP A 80 -8.13 10.29 26.42
CA ASP A 80 -9.37 10.44 25.67
C ASP A 80 -9.30 11.65 24.69
N LEU A 81 -10.41 11.94 24.01
CA LEU A 81 -10.46 13.03 23.05
C LEU A 81 -10.21 14.41 23.67
N SER A 82 -10.41 14.60 24.99
CA SER A 82 -10.11 15.86 25.66
C SER A 82 -8.61 16.09 25.84
N ASP A 83 -7.82 15.04 25.80
CA ASP A 83 -6.37 15.10 25.91
C ASP A 83 -5.65 15.43 24.56
N ILE A 84 -6.37 15.47 23.41
CA ILE A 84 -5.77 15.65 22.07
C ILE A 84 -4.92 16.94 21.98
N GLU A 85 -5.37 18.01 22.58
CA GLU A 85 -4.70 19.32 22.50
C GLU A 85 -3.57 19.51 23.54
N SER A 86 -3.40 18.55 24.44
CA SER A 86 -2.38 18.62 25.49
C SER A 86 -0.98 18.37 24.94
N ALA A 87 -0.02 19.22 25.26
CA ALA A 87 1.41 19.00 24.99
C ALA A 87 1.95 17.74 25.70
N ASN A 88 1.24 17.24 26.71
CA ASN A 88 1.60 16.02 27.41
C ASN A 88 0.98 14.75 26.80
N SER A 89 0.41 14.85 25.60
CA SER A 89 -0.24 13.74 24.93
C SER A 89 0.56 13.23 23.75
N ILE A 90 0.47 11.92 23.55
CA ILE A 90 0.95 11.20 22.36
C ILE A 90 -0.30 10.72 21.60
N LEU A 91 -0.46 11.17 20.36
CA LEU A 91 -1.53 10.74 19.49
C LEU A 91 -1.04 9.55 18.67
N LEU A 92 -1.58 8.37 18.93
CA LEU A 92 -1.21 7.17 18.21
C LEU A 92 -2.15 6.97 17.03
N VAL A 93 -1.61 7.03 15.83
CA VAL A 93 -2.34 6.84 14.57
C VAL A 93 -1.82 5.62 13.83
N CYS A 94 -2.66 5.02 13.01
CA CYS A 94 -2.24 3.93 12.14
C CYS A 94 -2.95 3.98 10.80
N ASP A 95 -2.32 3.39 9.81
CA ASP A 95 -2.85 3.19 8.47
C ASP A 95 -2.68 1.74 8.00
N ASP A 96 -3.38 1.40 6.93
CA ASP A 96 -3.24 0.12 6.27
C ASP A 96 -2.12 0.15 5.23
N ARG A 97 -1.59 -1.04 4.91
CA ARG A 97 -0.54 -1.16 3.87
C ARG A 97 -1.00 -0.70 2.50
N ASP A 98 -2.28 -0.84 2.20
CA ASP A 98 -2.88 -0.44 0.92
C ASP A 98 -3.03 1.09 0.79
N ARG A 99 -3.04 1.81 1.91
CA ARG A 99 -3.11 3.28 1.97
C ARG A 99 -2.16 3.81 3.04
N PRO A 100 -0.86 3.65 2.82
CA PRO A 100 0.14 4.08 3.79
C PRO A 100 0.09 5.59 3.99
N TYR A 101 0.24 6.00 5.23
CA TYR A 101 0.28 7.41 5.67
C TYR A 101 -1.00 8.21 5.43
N ALA A 102 -2.13 7.58 5.06
CA ALA A 102 -3.38 8.30 4.72
C ALA A 102 -3.94 9.12 5.89
N THR A 103 -3.78 8.65 7.13
CA THR A 103 -4.21 9.40 8.32
C THR A 103 -3.30 10.60 8.57
N VAL A 104 -1.99 10.43 8.47
CA VAL A 104 -1.03 11.53 8.61
C VAL A 104 -1.24 12.56 7.50
N ASP A 105 -1.43 12.13 6.25
CA ASP A 105 -1.75 13.00 5.11
C ASP A 105 -3.00 13.86 5.37
N LYS A 106 -4.06 13.28 5.94
CA LYS A 106 -5.25 14.05 6.33
C LYS A 106 -4.98 15.08 7.40
N ILE A 107 -4.18 14.73 8.42
CA ILE A 107 -3.81 15.63 9.51
C ILE A 107 -3.01 16.80 8.96
N VAL A 108 -2.02 16.54 8.12
CA VAL A 108 -1.15 17.55 7.50
C VAL A 108 -1.95 18.50 6.61
N ASN A 109 -2.88 17.98 5.83
CA ASN A 109 -3.71 18.77 4.92
C ASN A 109 -4.96 19.39 5.58
N GLY A 110 -5.09 19.31 6.92
CA GLY A 110 -6.23 19.89 7.66
C GLY A 110 -7.58 19.22 7.37
N ASN A 111 -7.57 18.00 6.86
CA ASN A 111 -8.75 17.23 6.51
C ASN A 111 -9.16 16.19 7.59
N ASP A 112 -8.43 16.12 8.69
CA ASP A 112 -8.82 15.30 9.83
C ASP A 112 -9.85 16.03 10.70
N LYS A 113 -10.81 15.28 11.25
CA LYS A 113 -11.92 15.85 12.03
C LYS A 113 -11.51 16.30 13.44
N PHE A 114 -10.45 15.73 13.98
CA PHE A 114 -10.07 15.87 15.39
C PHE A 114 -8.70 16.51 15.57
N ILE A 115 -7.81 16.38 14.59
CA ILE A 115 -6.41 16.77 14.69
C ILE A 115 -6.07 17.75 13.57
N ASN A 116 -5.56 18.93 13.96
CA ASN A 116 -4.85 19.83 13.05
C ASN A 116 -3.38 19.88 13.47
N LEU A 117 -2.47 19.79 12.50
CA LEU A 117 -1.04 19.87 12.77
C LEU A 117 -0.67 21.28 13.23
N LYS A 118 0.19 21.37 14.25
CA LYS A 118 0.71 22.63 14.81
C LYS A 118 2.22 22.71 14.57
N PRO A 119 2.80 23.91 14.43
CA PRO A 119 4.26 24.08 14.28
C PRO A 119 5.08 23.49 15.43
N THR A 120 4.48 23.35 16.62
CA THR A 120 5.11 22.77 17.81
C THR A 120 5.01 21.25 17.86
N ASP A 121 4.26 20.61 16.96
CA ASP A 121 4.07 19.16 16.96
C ASP A 121 5.32 18.44 16.49
N THR A 122 5.52 17.22 16.98
CA THR A 122 6.51 16.29 16.47
C THR A 122 5.82 15.06 15.89
N VAL A 123 6.00 14.83 14.60
CA VAL A 123 5.46 13.66 13.91
C VAL A 123 6.53 12.58 13.85
N VAL A 124 6.24 11.42 14.45
CA VAL A 124 7.15 10.28 14.57
C VAL A 124 6.64 9.13 13.69
N PHE A 125 7.43 8.76 12.70
CA PHE A 125 7.16 7.57 11.89
C PHE A 125 7.88 6.36 12.49
N ALA A 126 7.11 5.53 13.21
CA ALA A 126 7.59 4.35 13.93
C ALA A 126 7.39 3.05 13.13
N GLU A 127 7.43 3.15 11.83
CA GLU A 127 7.27 2.03 10.89
C GLU A 127 8.42 1.99 9.88
N PRO A 128 8.77 0.80 9.37
CA PRO A 128 9.80 0.67 8.35
C PRO A 128 9.39 1.40 7.06
N LYS A 129 10.38 1.96 6.38
CA LYS A 129 10.18 2.48 5.04
C LYS A 129 9.97 1.33 4.05
N TYR A 130 9.05 1.54 3.12
CA TYR A 130 8.84 0.65 1.98
C TYR A 130 9.21 1.40 0.70
N ASP A 131 10.04 0.80 -0.15
CA ASP A 131 10.49 1.41 -1.41
C ASP A 131 9.30 1.87 -2.27
N ALA A 132 8.24 1.07 -2.32
CA ALA A 132 7.03 1.39 -3.07
C ALA A 132 6.28 2.64 -2.58
N THR A 133 6.51 3.07 -1.34
CA THR A 133 5.83 4.22 -0.72
C THR A 133 6.72 5.43 -0.52
N GLU A 134 7.98 5.36 -0.92
CA GLU A 134 8.99 6.40 -0.67
C GLU A 134 8.55 7.77 -1.17
N LYS A 135 7.99 7.84 -2.38
CA LYS A 135 7.52 9.11 -2.97
C LYS A 135 6.44 9.79 -2.12
N ILE A 136 5.47 9.01 -1.61
CA ILE A 136 4.40 9.53 -0.74
C ILE A 136 5.01 9.95 0.60
N PHE A 137 5.90 9.13 1.14
CA PHE A 137 6.56 9.37 2.42
C PHE A 137 7.36 10.68 2.42
N VAL A 138 8.19 10.90 1.40
CA VAL A 138 8.98 12.13 1.27
C VAL A 138 8.09 13.36 1.13
N ARG A 139 7.03 13.30 0.30
CA ARG A 139 6.07 14.39 0.15
C ARG A 139 5.43 14.79 1.50
N ILE A 140 4.96 13.82 2.27
CA ILE A 140 4.35 14.09 3.58
C ILE A 140 5.34 14.70 4.56
N GLN A 141 6.60 14.25 4.56
CA GLN A 141 7.65 14.83 5.40
C GLN A 141 7.91 16.30 5.04
N ASP A 142 7.97 16.62 3.75
CA ASP A 142 8.14 17.99 3.27
C ASP A 142 6.96 18.87 3.67
N GLU A 143 5.73 18.38 3.53
CA GLU A 143 4.51 19.10 3.94
C GLU A 143 4.50 19.37 5.44
N ILE A 144 4.90 18.40 6.29
CA ILE A 144 5.03 18.59 7.75
C ILE A 144 6.08 19.67 8.05
N ALA A 145 7.23 19.60 7.41
CA ALA A 145 8.32 20.56 7.60
C ALA A 145 7.91 21.97 7.14
N MET A 146 7.18 22.13 6.05
CA MET A 146 6.65 23.40 5.58
C MET A 146 5.66 24.03 6.57
N MET A 147 4.96 23.22 7.36
CA MET A 147 4.10 23.71 8.44
C MET A 147 4.88 24.07 9.71
N GLY A 148 6.20 23.89 9.74
CA GLY A 148 7.06 24.20 10.87
C GLY A 148 7.11 23.11 11.94
N ALA A 149 6.43 21.97 11.75
CA ALA A 149 6.45 20.84 12.66
C ALA A 149 7.70 19.96 12.46
N SER A 150 8.11 19.26 13.51
CA SER A 150 9.26 18.37 13.46
C SER A 150 8.90 16.98 12.94
N VAL A 151 9.80 16.40 12.15
CA VAL A 151 9.67 15.03 11.64
C VAL A 151 10.78 14.16 12.21
N VAL A 152 10.40 13.02 12.78
CA VAL A 152 11.34 12.02 13.29
C VAL A 152 10.99 10.66 12.66
N THR A 153 12.00 9.99 12.13
CA THR A 153 11.82 8.65 11.54
C THR A 153 12.65 7.63 12.30
N ILE A 154 12.11 6.42 12.42
CA ILE A 154 12.87 5.32 13.02
C ILE A 154 14.17 5.08 12.22
N PRO A 155 15.34 5.04 12.87
CA PRO A 155 16.58 4.76 12.19
C PRO A 155 16.59 3.35 11.57
N ASN A 156 17.23 3.20 10.41
CA ASN A 156 17.31 1.91 9.71
C ASN A 156 17.93 0.80 10.58
N THR A 157 18.80 1.15 11.52
CA THR A 157 19.40 0.22 12.48
C THR A 157 18.40 -0.40 13.45
N TYR A 158 17.27 0.25 13.67
CA TYR A 158 16.18 -0.21 14.55
C TYR A 158 14.98 -0.77 13.76
N THR A 159 15.06 -0.75 12.44
CA THR A 159 13.97 -1.25 11.60
C THR A 159 13.88 -2.77 11.76
N ILE A 160 12.75 -3.25 12.28
CA ILE A 160 12.41 -4.68 12.23
C ILE A 160 12.10 -5.02 10.78
N LEU A 161 12.92 -5.87 10.19
CA LEU A 161 12.68 -6.35 8.83
C LEU A 161 11.40 -7.19 8.81
N HIS A 162 10.56 -6.98 7.79
CA HIS A 162 9.35 -7.80 7.59
C HIS A 162 9.67 -9.19 7.05
N HIS A 163 10.88 -9.33 6.49
CA HIS A 163 11.41 -10.57 5.97
C HIS A 163 12.67 -10.94 6.74
N ALA A 164 12.88 -12.24 6.91
CA ALA A 164 14.10 -12.77 7.49
C ALA A 164 15.32 -12.27 6.71
N SER A 165 16.40 -11.94 7.42
CA SER A 165 17.67 -11.62 6.81
C SER A 165 18.33 -12.89 6.23
N GLN A 166 19.40 -12.70 5.48
CA GLN A 166 20.19 -13.82 4.96
C GLN A 166 20.64 -14.77 6.07
N GLU A 167 21.19 -14.22 7.16
CA GLU A 167 21.66 -15.01 8.29
C GLU A 167 20.53 -15.73 9.04
N ASP A 168 19.37 -15.10 9.18
CA ASP A 168 18.20 -15.74 9.81
C ASP A 168 17.74 -16.96 9.02
N LEU A 169 17.71 -16.86 7.67
CA LEU A 169 17.38 -17.97 6.77
C LEU A 169 18.40 -19.09 6.87
N MET A 170 19.70 -18.76 6.88
CA MET A 170 20.78 -19.73 7.02
C MET A 170 20.73 -20.45 8.38
N ILE A 171 20.46 -19.73 9.47
CA ILE A 171 20.28 -20.32 10.81
C ILE A 171 19.10 -21.30 10.80
N MET A 172 17.96 -20.89 10.22
CA MET A 172 16.77 -21.75 10.16
C MET A 172 17.05 -23.02 9.34
N LEU A 173 17.68 -22.90 8.18
CA LEU A 173 18.06 -24.04 7.35
C LEU A 173 19.01 -25.01 8.08
N ASN A 174 20.00 -24.48 8.80
CA ASN A 174 20.91 -25.30 9.60
C ASN A 174 20.22 -26.01 10.76
N LEU A 175 19.31 -25.33 11.47
CA LEU A 175 18.58 -25.90 12.61
C LEU A 175 17.61 -27.01 12.17
N VAL A 176 16.89 -26.78 11.07
CA VAL A 176 15.92 -27.77 10.55
C VAL A 176 16.59 -28.86 9.78
N SER A 177 17.72 -28.59 9.10
CA SER A 177 18.46 -29.53 8.23
C SER A 177 17.53 -30.33 7.30
N PRO A 178 16.69 -29.64 6.48
CA PRO A 178 15.66 -30.33 5.70
C PRO A 178 16.28 -31.15 4.57
N LYS A 179 15.63 -32.27 4.21
CA LYS A 179 16.02 -33.04 3.04
C LYS A 179 15.73 -32.29 1.74
N TYR A 180 14.59 -31.63 1.67
CA TYR A 180 14.19 -30.82 0.54
C TYR A 180 13.87 -29.40 0.98
N TYR A 181 14.15 -28.40 0.11
CA TYR A 181 13.89 -27.01 0.36
C TYR A 181 13.11 -26.37 -0.80
N MET A 182 11.98 -25.75 -0.49
CA MET A 182 11.13 -25.10 -1.47
C MET A 182 10.81 -23.68 -1.01
N PRO A 183 11.52 -22.65 -1.52
CA PRO A 183 11.17 -21.26 -1.29
C PRO A 183 9.78 -20.96 -1.88
N VAL A 184 8.92 -20.33 -1.07
CA VAL A 184 7.57 -19.92 -1.51
C VAL A 184 7.34 -18.45 -1.24
N LYS A 185 6.45 -17.85 -2.02
CA LYS A 185 6.11 -16.41 -2.04
C LYS A 185 7.23 -15.50 -2.59
N GLY A 186 6.81 -14.36 -3.04
CA GLY A 186 7.67 -13.36 -3.65
C GLY A 186 7.97 -13.63 -5.13
N GLU A 187 8.72 -12.73 -5.72
CA GLU A 187 9.15 -12.83 -7.11
C GLU A 187 10.14 -13.98 -7.31
N TYR A 188 10.14 -14.57 -8.51
CA TYR A 188 11.04 -15.67 -8.86
C TYR A 188 12.51 -15.36 -8.55
N ARG A 189 12.97 -14.13 -8.83
CA ARG A 189 14.32 -13.66 -8.49
C ARG A 189 14.62 -13.79 -6.99
N SER A 190 13.65 -13.48 -6.13
CA SER A 190 13.80 -13.60 -4.67
C SER A 190 13.86 -15.06 -4.23
N MET A 191 13.10 -15.94 -4.89
CA MET A 191 13.16 -17.39 -4.64
C MET A 191 14.52 -17.98 -5.06
N VAL A 192 15.07 -17.54 -6.22
CA VAL A 192 16.42 -17.95 -6.66
C VAL A 192 17.49 -17.50 -5.66
N ASN A 193 17.44 -16.25 -5.20
CA ASN A 193 18.40 -15.77 -4.20
C ASN A 193 18.31 -16.57 -2.89
N ASN A 194 17.11 -16.94 -2.48
CA ASN A 194 16.90 -17.78 -1.30
C ASN A 194 17.41 -19.23 -1.51
N ALA A 195 17.20 -19.81 -2.69
CA ALA A 195 17.73 -21.10 -3.08
C ALA A 195 19.27 -21.13 -3.07
N ASN A 196 19.93 -20.05 -3.50
CA ASN A 196 21.38 -19.92 -3.48
C ASN A 196 21.94 -20.04 -2.06
N LEU A 197 21.23 -19.49 -1.04
CA LEU A 197 21.66 -19.64 0.36
C LEU A 197 21.66 -21.10 0.80
N ALA A 198 20.68 -21.91 0.38
CA ALA A 198 20.65 -23.34 0.68
C ALA A 198 21.83 -24.06 0.00
N THR A 199 22.21 -23.66 -1.21
CA THR A 199 23.38 -24.19 -1.92
C THR A 199 24.68 -23.81 -1.20
N GLU A 200 24.80 -22.56 -0.72
CA GLU A 200 25.96 -22.11 0.07
C GLU A 200 26.12 -22.90 1.37
N LEU A 201 25.03 -23.39 1.96
CA LEU A 201 25.04 -24.27 3.12
C LEU A 201 25.33 -25.75 2.77
N GLY A 202 25.56 -26.06 1.50
CA GLY A 202 25.93 -27.40 1.04
C GLY A 202 24.72 -28.30 0.68
N MET A 203 23.52 -27.73 0.57
CA MET A 203 22.37 -28.48 0.07
C MET A 203 22.56 -28.78 -1.43
N LYS A 204 22.27 -30.00 -1.83
CA LYS A 204 22.37 -30.40 -3.22
C LYS A 204 21.30 -29.73 -4.08
N PRO A 205 21.63 -29.27 -5.29
CA PRO A 205 20.69 -28.54 -6.18
C PRO A 205 19.41 -29.35 -6.47
N GLU A 206 19.51 -30.69 -6.60
CA GLU A 206 18.38 -31.60 -6.84
C GLU A 206 17.36 -31.62 -5.68
N ASN A 207 17.76 -31.17 -4.50
CA ASN A 207 16.89 -31.06 -3.32
C ASN A 207 16.29 -29.65 -3.14
N ILE A 208 16.63 -28.70 -4.01
CA ILE A 208 16.12 -27.34 -3.98
C ILE A 208 15.06 -27.17 -5.07
N LEU A 209 13.82 -26.94 -4.66
CA LEU A 209 12.66 -26.96 -5.54
C LEU A 209 12.20 -25.53 -5.82
N LEU A 210 12.62 -24.97 -6.97
CA LEU A 210 12.10 -23.69 -7.46
C LEU A 210 10.86 -23.94 -8.31
N LYS A 211 9.72 -23.54 -7.82
CA LYS A 211 8.40 -23.79 -8.42
C LYS A 211 7.64 -22.51 -8.66
N GLN A 212 6.84 -22.50 -9.72
CA GLN A 212 5.92 -21.43 -10.05
C GLN A 212 4.47 -21.80 -9.66
N ASN A 213 3.57 -20.85 -9.75
CA ASN A 213 2.15 -21.12 -9.51
C ASN A 213 1.66 -22.19 -10.50
N GLY A 214 0.97 -23.20 -9.97
CA GLY A 214 0.47 -24.32 -10.74
C GLY A 214 1.41 -25.54 -10.79
N ASP A 215 2.70 -25.38 -10.50
CA ASP A 215 3.63 -26.53 -10.46
C ASP A 215 3.29 -27.45 -9.29
N VAL A 216 3.14 -28.74 -9.60
CA VAL A 216 2.85 -29.79 -8.60
C VAL A 216 4.13 -30.46 -8.17
N VAL A 217 4.28 -30.62 -6.86
CA VAL A 217 5.37 -31.38 -6.24
C VAL A 217 4.76 -32.54 -5.46
N GLU A 218 5.14 -33.74 -5.80
CA GLU A 218 4.64 -34.96 -5.15
C GLU A 218 5.73 -35.66 -4.33
N PHE A 219 5.39 -36.02 -3.10
CA PHE A 219 6.24 -36.83 -2.23
C PHE A 219 5.52 -38.12 -1.86
N ILE A 220 6.18 -39.26 -2.06
CA ILE A 220 5.72 -40.58 -1.59
C ILE A 220 6.73 -41.09 -0.59
N ASP A 221 6.29 -41.40 0.64
CA ASP A 221 7.14 -41.87 1.75
C ASP A 221 8.38 -40.98 1.99
N GLY A 222 8.22 -39.64 1.83
CA GLY A 222 9.29 -38.66 2.01
C GLY A 222 10.31 -38.60 0.88
N VAL A 223 10.01 -39.22 -0.27
CA VAL A 223 10.84 -39.21 -1.48
C VAL A 223 10.15 -38.39 -2.57
N LEU A 224 10.87 -37.39 -3.08
CA LEU A 224 10.41 -36.59 -4.21
C LEU A 224 10.19 -37.45 -5.43
N GLN A 225 9.04 -37.35 -6.06
CA GLN A 225 8.71 -38.07 -7.29
C GLN A 225 9.12 -37.22 -8.51
N ASP A 226 9.57 -37.90 -9.55
CA ASP A 226 10.05 -37.32 -10.80
C ASP A 226 8.88 -37.00 -11.76
N LYS A 227 7.74 -36.64 -11.19
CA LYS A 227 6.50 -36.35 -11.92
C LYS A 227 6.25 -34.86 -11.91
N PHE A 228 6.37 -34.24 -13.08
CA PHE A 228 6.11 -32.81 -13.26
C PHE A 228 4.72 -32.62 -13.87
N GLU A 229 3.76 -32.31 -13.04
CA GLU A 229 2.45 -31.86 -13.47
C GLU A 229 2.33 -30.36 -13.24
N THR A 230 1.65 -29.67 -14.14
CA THR A 230 1.31 -28.26 -13.94
C THR A 230 -0.20 -28.11 -14.03
N ILE A 231 -0.80 -27.55 -13.01
CA ILE A 231 -2.21 -27.20 -13.00
C ILE A 231 -2.32 -25.79 -13.58
N LYS A 232 -3.25 -25.61 -14.52
CA LYS A 232 -3.53 -24.28 -15.06
C LYS A 232 -4.09 -23.40 -13.93
N VAL A 233 -3.37 -22.31 -13.62
CA VAL A 233 -3.76 -21.32 -12.61
C VAL A 233 -3.85 -19.97 -13.31
N ASP A 234 -5.07 -19.48 -13.46
CA ASP A 234 -5.35 -18.15 -14.01
C ASP A 234 -5.61 -17.16 -12.87
N ASP A 235 -5.45 -15.89 -13.15
CA ASP A 235 -5.81 -14.83 -12.20
C ASP A 235 -7.33 -14.82 -11.99
N VAL A 236 -7.74 -14.88 -10.73
CA VAL A 236 -9.15 -14.76 -10.35
C VAL A 236 -9.44 -13.30 -10.03
N LEU A 237 -10.25 -12.69 -10.86
CA LEU A 237 -10.66 -11.30 -10.71
C LEU A 237 -11.95 -11.22 -9.89
N ILE A 238 -11.96 -10.36 -8.89
CA ILE A 238 -13.11 -10.19 -7.99
C ILE A 238 -13.69 -8.79 -8.23
N ASP A 239 -14.96 -8.72 -8.64
CA ASP A 239 -15.71 -7.47 -8.72
C ASP A 239 -16.82 -7.47 -7.64
N GLY A 240 -16.63 -6.59 -6.65
CA GLY A 240 -17.57 -6.45 -5.56
C GLY A 240 -17.67 -7.70 -4.67
N LYS A 241 -18.84 -8.35 -4.67
CA LYS A 241 -19.14 -9.54 -3.84
C LYS A 241 -19.14 -10.85 -4.62
N SER A 242 -19.04 -10.80 -5.95
CA SER A 242 -19.04 -11.99 -6.78
C SER A 242 -17.64 -12.31 -7.29
N SER A 243 -17.28 -13.58 -7.24
CA SER A 243 -16.12 -14.13 -7.92
C SER A 243 -16.45 -14.55 -9.36
N ASP A 244 -17.65 -14.19 -9.83
CA ASP A 244 -18.09 -14.53 -11.19
C ASP A 244 -17.42 -13.58 -12.18
N ASP A 245 -16.80 -14.20 -13.13
CA ASP A 245 -16.11 -13.76 -14.32
C ASP A 245 -16.40 -12.30 -14.74
N VAL A 246 -15.60 -11.37 -14.25
CA VAL A 246 -15.47 -10.08 -14.95
C VAL A 246 -14.75 -10.42 -16.25
N GLY A 247 -15.52 -10.58 -17.32
CA GLY A 247 -15.00 -11.06 -18.59
C GLY A 247 -13.74 -10.30 -18.99
N GLU A 248 -12.75 -11.03 -19.48
CA GLU A 248 -11.46 -10.53 -19.98
C GLU A 248 -11.62 -9.29 -20.90
N LEU A 249 -12.76 -9.22 -21.60
CA LEU A 249 -13.16 -8.09 -22.45
C LEU A 249 -13.36 -6.80 -21.64
N VAL A 250 -14.06 -6.87 -20.49
CA VAL A 250 -14.34 -5.69 -19.65
C VAL A 250 -13.05 -5.12 -19.04
N ILE A 251 -12.07 -5.98 -18.77
CA ILE A 251 -10.78 -5.55 -18.24
C ILE A 251 -9.98 -4.85 -19.34
N LYS A 252 -9.89 -5.42 -20.53
CA LYS A 252 -9.28 -4.78 -21.69
C LYS A 252 -9.91 -3.44 -22.02
N ASP A 253 -11.24 -3.35 -21.94
CA ASP A 253 -11.95 -2.10 -22.16
C ASP A 253 -11.57 -1.05 -21.10
N ARG A 254 -11.48 -1.45 -19.81
CA ARG A 254 -11.05 -0.54 -18.73
C ARG A 254 -9.59 -0.10 -18.90
N GLU A 255 -8.70 -0.99 -19.28
CA GLU A 255 -7.29 -0.67 -19.57
C GLU A 255 -7.20 0.32 -20.73
N MET A 256 -7.88 0.04 -21.85
CA MET A 256 -7.91 0.93 -23.01
C MET A 256 -8.49 2.32 -22.67
N LEU A 257 -9.58 2.37 -21.90
CA LEU A 257 -10.15 3.64 -21.46
C LEU A 257 -9.22 4.38 -20.48
N GLY A 258 -8.48 3.65 -19.63
CA GLY A 258 -7.52 4.21 -18.68
C GLY A 258 -6.27 4.78 -19.35
N GLU A 259 -5.78 4.12 -20.42
CA GLU A 259 -4.57 4.54 -21.14
C GLU A 259 -4.85 5.60 -22.20
N ASN A 260 -5.95 5.47 -22.94
CA ASN A 260 -6.22 6.28 -24.13
C ASN A 260 -7.34 7.33 -23.92
N GLY A 261 -8.15 7.17 -22.89
CA GLY A 261 -9.33 7.98 -22.67
C GLY A 261 -10.48 7.64 -23.65
N ILE A 262 -11.51 8.47 -23.63
CA ILE A 262 -12.67 8.33 -24.52
C ILE A 262 -13.03 9.67 -25.16
N MET A 263 -13.44 9.62 -26.41
CA MET A 263 -14.03 10.74 -27.12
C MET A 263 -15.39 10.34 -27.69
N LEU A 264 -16.39 11.13 -27.41
CA LEU A 264 -17.75 10.99 -27.94
C LEU A 264 -18.06 12.18 -28.83
N ILE A 265 -18.47 11.88 -30.06
CA ILE A 265 -18.94 12.88 -31.02
C ILE A 265 -20.43 12.62 -31.24
N SER A 266 -21.26 13.62 -31.01
CA SER A 266 -22.72 13.54 -31.17
C SER A 266 -23.23 14.60 -32.13
N ALA A 267 -24.12 14.21 -33.04
CA ALA A 267 -24.79 15.10 -33.95
C ALA A 267 -26.25 14.67 -34.17
N THR A 268 -27.14 15.62 -34.38
CA THR A 268 -28.53 15.34 -34.75
C THR A 268 -28.70 15.54 -36.24
N LEU A 269 -29.20 14.50 -36.92
CA LEU A 269 -29.40 14.52 -38.36
C LEU A 269 -30.89 14.54 -38.71
N ASP A 270 -31.24 15.23 -39.77
CA ASP A 270 -32.57 15.12 -40.38
C ASP A 270 -32.76 13.70 -40.96
N LYS A 271 -33.87 13.06 -40.64
CA LYS A 271 -34.12 11.67 -40.99
C LYS A 271 -34.22 11.44 -42.51
N GLN A 272 -34.72 12.44 -43.26
CA GLN A 272 -34.97 12.31 -44.71
C GLN A 272 -33.78 12.83 -45.53
N THR A 273 -33.28 14.01 -45.17
CA THR A 273 -32.22 14.67 -45.93
C THR A 273 -30.81 14.27 -45.49
N LYS A 274 -30.70 13.64 -44.29
CA LYS A 274 -29.42 13.26 -43.64
C LYS A 274 -28.49 14.43 -43.37
N ARG A 275 -28.99 15.66 -43.40
CA ARG A 275 -28.24 16.86 -43.08
C ARG A 275 -28.18 17.08 -41.59
N ILE A 276 -27.08 17.67 -41.10
CA ILE A 276 -26.87 18.02 -39.71
C ILE A 276 -27.86 19.11 -39.33
N LEU A 277 -28.67 18.86 -38.30
CA LEU A 277 -29.57 19.83 -37.69
C LEU A 277 -28.91 20.50 -36.44
N VAL A 278 -28.15 19.75 -35.64
CA VAL A 278 -27.48 20.23 -34.44
C VAL A 278 -26.15 19.50 -34.26
N GLY A 279 -25.12 20.21 -33.85
CA GLY A 279 -23.79 19.68 -33.60
C GLY A 279 -22.87 19.75 -34.85
N PRO A 280 -21.80 18.95 -34.92
CA PRO A 280 -21.36 17.95 -33.94
C PRO A 280 -20.85 18.56 -32.61
N GLU A 281 -21.16 17.90 -31.52
CA GLU A 281 -20.60 18.21 -30.20
C GLU A 281 -19.55 17.14 -29.85
N VAL A 282 -18.43 17.58 -29.28
CA VAL A 282 -17.32 16.70 -28.85
C VAL A 282 -17.20 16.71 -27.35
N THR A 283 -17.35 15.54 -26.74
CA THR A 283 -17.13 15.34 -25.31
C THR A 283 -15.97 14.36 -25.11
N THR A 284 -14.99 14.73 -24.27
CA THR A 284 -13.84 13.85 -23.98
C THR A 284 -13.69 13.61 -22.48
N ARG A 285 -13.13 12.44 -22.14
CA ARG A 285 -12.72 12.09 -20.78
C ARG A 285 -11.37 11.36 -20.85
N GLY A 286 -10.34 11.95 -20.20
CA GLY A 286 -9.01 11.36 -20.14
C GLY A 286 -8.23 11.32 -21.45
N PHE A 287 -8.78 11.86 -22.55
CA PHE A 287 -8.13 11.86 -23.87
C PHE A 287 -7.28 13.12 -24.09
N ILE A 288 -7.86 14.30 -23.90
CA ILE A 288 -7.17 15.60 -24.04
C ILE A 288 -7.63 16.57 -22.95
N TYR A 289 -6.78 17.56 -22.63
CA TYR A 289 -7.16 18.68 -21.77
C TYR A 289 -7.88 19.74 -22.60
N VAL A 290 -9.21 19.77 -22.52
CA VAL A 290 -10.11 20.55 -23.39
C VAL A 290 -9.76 22.05 -23.46
N LYS A 291 -9.30 22.64 -22.34
CA LYS A 291 -8.97 24.08 -22.28
C LYS A 291 -7.80 24.49 -23.16
N ASP A 292 -6.83 23.58 -23.37
CA ASP A 292 -5.61 23.88 -24.12
C ASP A 292 -5.64 23.23 -25.53
N SER A 293 -6.76 22.61 -25.91
CA SER A 293 -6.86 21.82 -27.16
C SER A 293 -8.04 22.27 -28.02
N TYR A 294 -8.38 23.55 -27.96
CA TYR A 294 -9.52 24.12 -28.70
C TYR A 294 -9.41 23.86 -30.22
N ASP A 295 -8.24 24.10 -30.81
CA ASP A 295 -8.01 23.92 -32.25
C ASP A 295 -8.20 22.46 -32.69
N MET A 296 -7.78 21.50 -31.85
CA MET A 296 -7.97 20.08 -32.13
C MET A 296 -9.45 19.71 -32.09
N ILE A 297 -10.21 20.24 -31.13
CA ILE A 297 -11.65 19.96 -31.03
C ILE A 297 -12.39 20.50 -32.23
N GLU A 298 -12.07 21.69 -32.71
CA GLU A 298 -12.66 22.26 -33.90
C GLU A 298 -12.29 21.50 -35.17
N GLU A 299 -11.06 21.01 -35.24
CA GLU A 299 -10.65 20.13 -36.38
C GLU A 299 -11.43 18.81 -36.37
N ILE A 300 -11.63 18.20 -35.20
CA ILE A 300 -12.44 16.96 -35.05
C ILE A 300 -13.88 17.22 -35.47
N LYS A 301 -14.49 18.34 -35.06
CA LYS A 301 -15.84 18.72 -35.50
C LYS A 301 -15.90 18.87 -37.03
N ARG A 302 -14.90 19.52 -37.62
CA ARG A 302 -14.81 19.71 -39.07
C ARG A 302 -14.72 18.37 -39.81
N ILE A 303 -13.91 17.46 -39.31
CA ILE A 303 -13.80 16.10 -39.87
C ILE A 303 -15.14 15.35 -39.77
N ALA A 304 -15.81 15.44 -38.64
CA ALA A 304 -17.12 14.79 -38.43
C ALA A 304 -18.18 15.34 -39.40
N VAL A 305 -18.25 16.67 -39.57
CA VAL A 305 -19.15 17.30 -40.54
C VAL A 305 -18.86 16.78 -41.96
N ASN A 306 -17.59 16.76 -42.37
CA ASN A 306 -17.19 16.31 -43.69
C ASN A 306 -17.57 14.85 -43.95
N ILE A 307 -17.40 13.96 -42.95
CA ILE A 307 -17.79 12.54 -43.07
C ILE A 307 -19.32 12.43 -43.21
N ILE A 308 -20.09 13.13 -42.40
CA ILE A 308 -21.55 13.06 -42.42
C ILE A 308 -22.11 13.61 -43.70
N GLU A 309 -21.63 14.76 -44.20
CA GLU A 309 -22.15 15.41 -45.42
C GLU A 309 -21.76 14.68 -46.71
N ASN A 310 -20.62 13.98 -46.71
CA ASN A 310 -20.18 13.22 -47.89
C ASN A 310 -20.71 11.80 -47.93
N ASN A 311 -21.38 11.32 -46.89
CA ASN A 311 -21.98 9.99 -46.90
C ASN A 311 -23.40 10.04 -47.42
N THR A 312 -23.59 9.56 -48.67
CA THR A 312 -24.88 9.62 -49.41
C THR A 312 -25.85 8.49 -49.02
N THR A 313 -25.36 7.41 -48.44
CA THR A 313 -26.18 6.24 -48.03
C THR A 313 -25.79 5.72 -46.65
N PRO A 314 -25.94 6.52 -45.62
CA PRO A 314 -25.44 6.17 -44.31
C PRO A 314 -26.23 5.01 -43.71
N SER A 315 -25.53 3.97 -43.25
CA SER A 315 -26.04 2.95 -42.36
C SER A 315 -25.53 3.25 -40.93
N TYR A 316 -26.04 2.55 -39.90
CA TYR A 316 -25.57 2.68 -38.51
C TYR A 316 -24.09 2.30 -38.33
N VAL A 317 -23.48 1.66 -39.30
CA VAL A 317 -22.09 1.16 -39.29
C VAL A 317 -21.13 2.14 -39.97
N ASP A 318 -21.65 3.11 -40.73
CA ASP A 318 -20.85 3.99 -41.61
C ASP A 318 -20.42 5.31 -40.91
N TYR A 319 -20.89 5.56 -39.70
CA TYR A 319 -20.52 6.68 -38.86
C TYR A 319 -19.68 6.22 -37.66
#